data_3808880d894bfcd2cb35b2cebd50395d
#
_entry.id   3808880d894bfcd2cb35b2cebd50395d
#
_cell.length_a   1.000
_cell.length_b   1.000
_cell.length_c   1.000
_cell.angle_alpha   90.00
_cell.angle_beta   90.00
_cell.angle_gamma   90.00
#
_symmetry.space_group_name_H-M   'P 1'
#
loop_
_entity.id
_entity.type
_entity.pdbx_description
1 polymer ?
#
loop_
_entity_poly.entity_id
_entity_poly.type
_entity_poly.pdbx_seq_one_letter_code
_entity_poly.pdbx_strand_id
1 'polypeptide(L)'
;MTTAVPAVRNAVRTWLENFEAGDTILVAVSGGADSLALAHALSIESKEFVISVIGVTIDHQLQEQSGVQAEKVKAQLIAFGMDCIIKKVTVNLHDGLEASARKSRYEGLQEVAKEQKAVAVFLGHTRDDQAETVLLGLARGSGTRSLSGM
;
A
#
# COMPACT_ATOMS: atom_id res chain seq x y z
N MET A 1 14.23 7.79 -12.05
CA MET A 1 13.03 7.01 -11.77
C MET A 1 13.39 5.76 -10.99
N THR A 2 12.65 5.49 -9.94
CA THR A 2 12.91 4.32 -9.13
C THR A 2 12.39 3.07 -9.83
N THR A 3 13.27 2.11 -10.04
CA THR A 3 12.89 0.83 -10.61
C THR A 3 12.99 -0.26 -9.54
N ALA A 4 12.16 -1.27 -9.65
CA ALA A 4 12.20 -2.39 -8.72
C ALA A 4 13.49 -3.19 -8.94
N VAL A 5 14.22 -3.42 -7.85
CA VAL A 5 15.42 -4.23 -7.91
C VAL A 5 15.08 -5.72 -7.82
N PRO A 6 15.93 -6.61 -8.34
CA PRO A 6 15.64 -8.04 -8.35
C PRO A 6 15.30 -8.63 -6.98
N ALA A 7 15.98 -8.18 -5.93
CA ALA A 7 15.71 -8.67 -4.58
C ALA A 7 14.28 -8.36 -4.12
N VAL A 8 13.80 -7.15 -4.41
CA VAL A 8 12.44 -6.74 -4.07
C VAL A 8 11.43 -7.56 -4.87
N ARG A 9 11.69 -7.75 -6.15
CA ARG A 9 10.81 -8.54 -7.01
C ARG A 9 10.71 -9.99 -6.53
N ASN A 10 11.83 -10.59 -6.15
CA ASN A 10 11.84 -11.96 -5.65
C ASN A 10 11.05 -12.09 -4.34
N ALA A 11 11.22 -11.14 -3.44
CA ALA A 11 10.50 -11.15 -2.18
C ALA A 11 8.99 -10.97 -2.40
N VAL A 12 8.61 -10.10 -3.31
CA VAL A 12 7.21 -9.89 -3.68
C VAL A 12 6.60 -11.17 -4.25
N ARG A 13 7.32 -11.86 -5.12
CA ARG A 13 6.83 -13.14 -5.68
C ARG A 13 6.57 -14.16 -4.58
N THR A 14 7.48 -14.26 -3.61
CA THR A 14 7.32 -15.18 -2.48
C THR A 14 6.06 -14.85 -1.71
N TRP A 15 5.78 -13.58 -1.50
CA TRP A 15 4.57 -13.16 -0.80
C TRP A 15 3.30 -13.45 -1.61
N LEU A 16 3.35 -13.20 -2.92
CA LEU A 16 2.18 -13.39 -3.77
C LEU A 16 1.76 -14.86 -3.85
N GLU A 17 2.66 -15.79 -3.61
CA GLU A 17 2.35 -17.21 -3.56
C GLU A 17 1.35 -17.56 -2.46
N ASN A 18 1.19 -16.69 -1.46
CA ASN A 18 0.23 -16.91 -0.36
C ASN A 18 -1.20 -16.49 -0.72
N PHE A 19 -1.40 -15.91 -1.88
CA PHE A 19 -2.72 -15.43 -2.30
C PHE A 19 -3.25 -16.27 -3.44
N GLU A 20 -4.55 -16.17 -3.66
CA GLU A 20 -5.23 -16.91 -4.71
C GLU A 20 -5.46 -16.04 -5.93
N ALA A 21 -5.51 -16.69 -7.10
CA ALA A 21 -5.86 -15.98 -8.32
C ALA A 21 -7.24 -15.32 -8.15
N GLY A 22 -7.32 -14.06 -8.55
CA GLY A 22 -8.53 -13.26 -8.38
C GLY A 22 -8.56 -12.42 -7.11
N ASP A 23 -7.61 -12.63 -6.19
CA ASP A 23 -7.51 -11.80 -5.00
C ASP A 23 -7.15 -10.36 -5.37
N THR A 24 -7.62 -9.43 -4.55
CA THR A 24 -7.23 -8.02 -4.65
C THR A 24 -6.37 -7.66 -3.45
N ILE A 25 -5.26 -6.98 -3.69
CA ILE A 25 -4.40 -6.47 -2.64
C ILE A 25 -4.19 -4.97 -2.84
N LEU A 26 -3.89 -4.29 -1.76
CA LEU A 26 -3.54 -2.87 -1.79
C LEU A 26 -2.06 -2.69 -1.51
N VAL A 27 -1.48 -1.64 -2.07
CA VAL A 27 -0.15 -1.19 -1.68
C VAL A 27 -0.24 0.27 -1.28
N ALA A 28 0.20 0.56 -0.06
CA ALA A 28 0.21 1.93 0.44
C ALA A 28 1.46 2.64 -0.08
N VAL A 29 1.26 3.76 -0.74
CA VAL A 29 2.35 4.50 -1.39
C VAL A 29 2.40 5.92 -0.85
N SER A 30 3.53 6.26 -0.24
CA SER A 30 3.74 7.59 0.33
C SER A 30 4.43 8.56 -0.64
N GLY A 31 4.99 8.03 -1.74
CA GLY A 31 5.79 8.80 -2.67
C GLY A 31 7.29 8.67 -2.43
N GLY A 32 7.69 8.02 -1.35
CA GLY A 32 9.09 7.71 -1.11
C GLY A 32 9.60 6.61 -2.01
N ALA A 33 10.92 6.54 -2.17
CA ALA A 33 11.55 5.59 -3.09
C ALA A 33 11.19 4.13 -2.77
N ASP A 34 11.15 3.77 -1.48
CA ASP A 34 10.88 2.39 -1.10
C ASP A 34 9.44 1.98 -1.41
N SER A 35 8.48 2.86 -1.15
CA SER A 35 7.08 2.55 -1.45
C SER A 35 6.83 2.49 -2.95
N LEU A 36 7.49 3.35 -3.73
CA LEU A 36 7.37 3.31 -5.20
C LEU A 36 8.02 2.05 -5.76
N ALA A 37 9.17 1.64 -5.23
CA ALA A 37 9.83 0.42 -5.68
C ALA A 37 8.97 -0.81 -5.39
N LEU A 38 8.36 -0.86 -4.21
CA LEU A 38 7.44 -1.92 -3.84
C LEU A 38 6.23 -1.96 -4.78
N ALA A 39 5.62 -0.80 -5.02
CA ALA A 39 4.48 -0.70 -5.93
C ALA A 39 4.84 -1.17 -7.33
N HIS A 40 5.99 -0.75 -7.83
CA HIS A 40 6.46 -1.15 -9.16
C HIS A 40 6.67 -2.67 -9.23
N ALA A 41 7.31 -3.25 -8.22
CA ALA A 41 7.53 -4.69 -8.17
C ALA A 41 6.20 -5.44 -8.16
N LEU A 42 5.24 -5.00 -7.36
CA LEU A 42 3.91 -5.61 -7.30
C LEU A 42 3.18 -5.50 -8.64
N SER A 43 3.32 -4.36 -9.33
CA SER A 43 2.66 -4.16 -10.62
C SER A 43 3.18 -5.13 -11.69
N ILE A 44 4.45 -5.51 -11.59
CA ILE A 44 5.06 -6.44 -12.55
C ILE A 44 4.73 -7.88 -12.18
N GLU A 45 4.99 -8.27 -10.93
CA GLU A 45 4.91 -9.67 -10.52
C GLU A 45 3.49 -10.17 -10.34
N SER A 46 2.55 -9.29 -10.00
CA SER A 46 1.15 -9.69 -9.77
C SER A 46 0.48 -10.28 -11.01
N LYS A 47 0.94 -9.91 -12.19
CA LYS A 47 0.34 -10.39 -13.44
C LYS A 47 0.45 -11.89 -13.58
N GLU A 48 1.57 -12.49 -13.17
CA GLU A 48 1.77 -13.93 -13.24
C GLU A 48 0.87 -14.69 -12.27
N PHE A 49 0.48 -14.03 -11.15
CA PHE A 49 -0.34 -14.67 -10.13
C PHE A 49 -1.83 -14.37 -10.32
N VAL A 50 -2.19 -13.57 -11.31
CA VAL A 50 -3.57 -13.16 -11.59
C VAL A 50 -4.17 -12.45 -10.35
N ILE A 51 -3.39 -11.57 -9.76
CA ILE A 51 -3.79 -10.80 -8.58
C ILE A 51 -3.94 -9.34 -8.98
N SER A 52 -5.02 -8.71 -8.51
CA SER A 52 -5.26 -7.28 -8.75
C SER A 52 -4.55 -6.46 -7.67
N VAL A 53 -3.75 -5.50 -8.09
CA VAL A 53 -3.03 -4.60 -7.17
C VAL A 53 -3.54 -3.18 -7.37
N ILE A 54 -3.96 -2.56 -6.28
CA ILE A 54 -4.42 -1.17 -6.28
C ILE A 54 -3.52 -0.36 -5.36
N GLY A 55 -2.95 0.72 -5.88
CA GLY A 55 -2.17 1.64 -5.06
C GLY A 55 -3.09 2.56 -4.27
N VAL A 56 -2.73 2.85 -3.04
CA VAL A 56 -3.47 3.77 -2.19
C VAL A 56 -2.49 4.78 -1.62
N THR A 57 -2.77 6.05 -1.84
CA THR A 57 -2.02 7.11 -1.18
C THR A 57 -2.96 7.84 -0.22
N ILE A 58 -2.46 8.10 0.98
CA ILE A 58 -3.23 8.75 2.02
C ILE A 58 -2.94 10.24 2.01
N ASP A 59 -3.99 11.04 1.92
CA ASP A 59 -3.90 12.49 2.05
C ASP A 59 -4.35 12.88 3.44
N HIS A 60 -3.41 13.23 4.31
CA HIS A 60 -3.69 13.59 5.70
C HIS A 60 -4.31 14.98 5.84
N GLN A 61 -4.31 15.77 4.78
CA GLN A 61 -4.86 17.13 4.78
C GLN A 61 -4.22 18.05 5.83
N LEU A 62 -2.97 17.76 6.21
CA LEU A 62 -2.24 18.53 7.21
C LEU A 62 -1.53 19.75 6.65
N GLN A 63 -1.30 19.77 5.34
CA GLN A 63 -0.62 20.86 4.64
C GLN A 63 -1.39 21.16 3.38
N GLU A 64 -1.25 22.39 2.89
CA GLU A 64 -1.92 22.77 1.64
C GLU A 64 -1.49 21.94 0.45
N GLN A 65 -0.25 21.44 0.47
CA GLN A 65 0.30 20.68 -0.63
C GLN A 65 0.03 19.20 -0.56
N SER A 66 -0.67 18.73 0.49
CA SER A 66 -0.97 17.30 0.64
C SER A 66 -1.73 16.73 -0.57
N GLY A 67 -2.71 17.48 -1.06
CA GLY A 67 -3.48 17.05 -2.21
C GLY A 67 -2.66 17.02 -3.48
N VAL A 68 -1.77 17.98 -3.67
CA VAL A 68 -0.88 18.02 -4.83
C VAL A 68 0.07 16.83 -4.80
N GLN A 69 0.63 16.54 -3.63
CA GLN A 69 1.52 15.39 -3.48
C GLN A 69 0.80 14.08 -3.76
N ALA A 70 -0.44 13.93 -3.28
CA ALA A 70 -1.25 12.74 -3.53
C ALA A 70 -1.54 12.56 -5.03
N GLU A 71 -1.85 13.64 -5.73
CA GLU A 71 -2.07 13.60 -7.18
C GLU A 71 -0.80 13.22 -7.93
N LYS A 72 0.35 13.68 -7.47
CA LYS A 72 1.63 13.33 -8.06
C LYS A 72 1.92 11.83 -7.92
N VAL A 73 1.67 11.28 -6.74
CA VAL A 73 1.83 9.84 -6.51
C VAL A 73 0.89 9.04 -7.39
N LYS A 74 -0.36 9.47 -7.49
CA LYS A 74 -1.33 8.81 -8.35
C LYS A 74 -0.86 8.77 -9.80
N ALA A 75 -0.34 9.88 -10.32
CA ALA A 75 0.18 9.93 -11.68
C ALA A 75 1.34 8.95 -11.87
N GLN A 76 2.23 8.83 -10.89
CA GLN A 76 3.34 7.89 -10.94
C GLN A 76 2.87 6.44 -10.99
N LEU A 77 1.86 6.10 -10.19
CA LEU A 77 1.33 4.74 -10.17
C LEU A 77 0.58 4.40 -11.46
N ILE A 78 -0.16 5.34 -12.01
CA ILE A 78 -0.82 5.16 -13.30
C ILE A 78 0.22 4.90 -14.38
N ALA A 79 1.37 5.58 -14.32
CA ALA A 79 2.46 5.34 -15.26
C ALA A 79 3.03 3.93 -15.16
N PHE A 80 2.92 3.28 -14.00
CA PHE A 80 3.30 1.86 -13.83
C PHE A 80 2.21 0.91 -14.35
N GLY A 81 1.07 1.42 -14.73
CA GLY A 81 -0.06 0.60 -15.14
C GLY A 81 -0.95 0.14 -13.99
N MET A 82 -0.88 0.83 -12.86
CA MET A 82 -1.69 0.52 -11.67
C MET A 82 -2.81 1.50 -11.47
N ASP A 83 -3.92 1.03 -10.95
CA ASP A 83 -4.95 1.93 -10.44
C ASP A 83 -4.48 2.52 -9.11
N CYS A 84 -4.90 3.73 -8.83
CA CYS A 84 -4.55 4.39 -7.58
C CYS A 84 -5.76 5.10 -6.99
N ILE A 85 -5.94 4.93 -5.69
CA ILE A 85 -6.98 5.59 -4.93
C ILE A 85 -6.32 6.60 -4.00
N ILE A 86 -6.81 7.83 -3.99
CA ILE A 86 -6.41 8.83 -3.00
C ILE A 86 -7.44 8.80 -1.90
N LYS A 87 -7.01 8.48 -0.68
CA LYS A 87 -7.89 8.44 0.48
C LYS A 87 -7.59 9.63 1.37
N LYS A 88 -8.54 10.54 1.50
CA LYS A 88 -8.42 11.67 2.41
C LYS A 88 -8.81 11.24 3.81
N VAL A 89 -7.99 11.60 4.78
CA VAL A 89 -8.24 11.27 6.18
C VAL A 89 -8.11 12.53 7.03
N THR A 90 -8.80 12.54 8.15
CA THR A 90 -8.68 13.61 9.13
C THR A 90 -7.84 13.10 10.29
N VAL A 91 -6.80 13.85 10.63
CA VAL A 91 -5.91 13.49 11.73
C VAL A 91 -6.41 14.14 13.02
N ASN A 92 -6.63 13.32 14.03
CA ASN A 92 -7.02 13.77 15.35
C ASN A 92 -5.78 13.83 16.23
N LEU A 93 -5.44 15.00 16.75
CA LEU A 93 -4.17 15.24 17.42
C LEU A 93 -4.13 14.91 18.91
N HIS A 94 -5.00 14.02 19.39
CA HIS A 94 -5.06 13.66 20.81
C HIS A 94 -3.78 13.02 21.34
N ASP A 95 -3.14 12.18 20.53
CA ASP A 95 -1.97 11.41 20.96
C ASP A 95 -0.67 11.92 20.35
N GLY A 96 -0.66 13.15 19.87
CA GLY A 96 0.46 13.72 19.16
C GLY A 96 0.33 13.51 17.67
N LEU A 97 1.04 14.33 16.90
CA LEU A 97 0.89 14.38 15.45
C LEU A 97 1.26 13.05 14.76
N GLU A 98 2.40 12.50 15.13
CA GLU A 98 2.91 11.32 14.44
C GLU A 98 2.06 10.08 14.71
N ALA A 99 1.70 9.85 15.97
CA ALA A 99 0.85 8.72 16.34
C ALA A 99 -0.54 8.83 15.73
N SER A 100 -1.10 10.04 15.75
CA SER A 100 -2.43 10.29 15.18
C SER A 100 -2.44 10.13 13.66
N ALA A 101 -1.39 10.59 12.99
CA ALA A 101 -1.27 10.43 11.54
C ALA A 101 -1.16 8.95 11.16
N ARG A 102 -0.40 8.17 11.93
CA ARG A 102 -0.26 6.73 11.70
C ARG A 102 -1.60 6.01 11.87
N LYS A 103 -2.32 6.33 12.95
CA LYS A 103 -3.63 5.75 13.21
C LYS A 103 -4.61 6.06 12.08
N SER A 104 -4.68 7.31 11.67
CA SER A 104 -5.55 7.74 10.57
C SER A 104 -5.21 7.04 9.27
N ARG A 105 -3.93 6.85 9.01
CA ARG A 105 -3.47 6.14 7.82
C ARG A 105 -3.95 4.70 7.80
N TYR A 106 -3.78 3.97 8.92
CA TYR A 106 -4.23 2.58 8.99
C TYR A 106 -5.75 2.48 8.87
N GLU A 107 -6.47 3.37 9.50
CA GLU A 107 -7.94 3.39 9.41
C GLU A 107 -8.39 3.65 7.97
N GLY A 108 -7.74 4.60 7.30
CA GLY A 108 -8.05 4.90 5.90
C GLY A 108 -7.77 3.73 4.98
N LEU A 109 -6.65 3.05 5.20
CA LEU A 109 -6.30 1.86 4.41
C LEU A 109 -7.31 0.74 4.62
N GLN A 110 -7.77 0.53 5.87
CA GLN A 110 -8.78 -0.47 6.15
C GLN A 110 -10.11 -0.16 5.47
N GLU A 111 -10.50 1.11 5.44
CA GLU A 111 -11.73 1.51 4.75
C GLU A 111 -11.65 1.22 3.26
N VAL A 112 -10.53 1.58 2.62
CA VAL A 112 -10.34 1.28 1.20
C VAL A 112 -10.32 -0.22 0.96
N ALA A 113 -9.66 -0.97 1.83
CA ALA A 113 -9.61 -2.43 1.70
C ALA A 113 -11.00 -3.05 1.76
N LYS A 114 -11.87 -2.56 2.64
CA LYS A 114 -13.26 -3.01 2.69
C LYS A 114 -13.99 -2.70 1.39
N GLU A 115 -13.88 -1.47 0.92
CA GLU A 115 -14.54 -1.03 -0.30
C GLU A 115 -14.11 -1.85 -1.51
N GLN A 116 -12.83 -2.18 -1.60
CA GLN A 116 -12.25 -2.91 -2.72
C GLN A 116 -12.24 -4.43 -2.51
N LYS A 117 -12.69 -4.89 -1.34
CA LYS A 117 -12.65 -6.32 -0.98
C LYS A 117 -11.24 -6.88 -1.04
N ALA A 118 -10.26 -6.08 -0.61
CA ALA A 118 -8.87 -6.49 -0.61
C ALA A 118 -8.60 -7.44 0.55
N VAL A 119 -7.71 -8.40 0.33
CA VAL A 119 -7.36 -9.40 1.36
C VAL A 119 -6.09 -9.01 2.12
N ALA A 120 -5.33 -8.06 1.62
CA ALA A 120 -4.08 -7.64 2.26
C ALA A 120 -3.71 -6.23 1.85
N VAL A 121 -2.87 -5.60 2.66
CA VAL A 121 -2.25 -4.31 2.36
C VAL A 121 -0.75 -4.46 2.52
N PHE A 122 0.01 -4.09 1.49
CA PHE A 122 1.46 -4.05 1.54
C PHE A 122 1.92 -2.65 1.92
N LEU A 123 2.85 -2.57 2.86
CA LEU A 123 3.40 -1.31 3.34
C LEU A 123 4.90 -1.29 3.11
N GLY A 124 5.41 -0.23 2.50
CA GLY A 124 6.84 -0.02 2.37
C GLY A 124 7.34 0.85 3.51
N HIS A 125 8.39 0.40 4.18
CA HIS A 125 9.00 1.15 5.26
C HIS A 125 10.36 1.69 4.82
N THR A 126 10.50 3.01 4.85
CA THR A 126 11.76 3.64 4.43
C THR A 126 12.90 3.40 5.41
N ARG A 127 12.56 3.26 6.69
CA ARG A 127 13.58 3.16 7.74
C ARG A 127 14.42 1.88 7.64
N ASP A 128 13.79 0.77 7.33
CA ASP A 128 14.43 -0.54 7.37
C ASP A 128 14.56 -1.19 6.00
N ASP A 129 14.24 -0.49 4.96
CA ASP A 129 14.18 -1.01 3.58
C ASP A 129 13.39 -2.32 3.49
N GLN A 130 12.43 -2.47 4.38
CA GLN A 130 11.59 -3.66 4.45
C GLN A 130 10.17 -3.33 4.08
N ALA A 131 9.48 -4.32 3.58
CA ALA A 131 8.05 -4.21 3.36
C ALA A 131 7.33 -5.08 4.37
N GLU A 132 6.14 -4.66 4.71
CA GLU A 132 5.28 -5.38 5.64
C GLU A 132 3.96 -5.64 4.95
N THR A 133 3.44 -6.84 5.11
CA THR A 133 2.12 -7.19 4.63
C THR A 133 1.17 -7.29 5.80
N VAL A 134 0.09 -6.55 5.76
CA VAL A 134 -0.97 -6.65 6.76
C VAL A 134 -2.11 -7.44 6.13
N LEU A 135 -2.37 -8.63 6.68
CA LEU A 135 -3.48 -9.45 6.22
C LEU A 135 -4.76 -8.97 6.87
N LEU A 136 -5.74 -8.70 6.05
CA LEU A 136 -7.04 -8.22 6.51
C LEU A 136 -8.03 -9.38 6.52
N GLY A 137 -8.82 -9.47 7.57
CA GLY A 137 -9.80 -10.54 7.72
C GLY A 137 -11.08 -10.34 6.93
N LEU A 138 -11.11 -9.41 6.00
CA LEU A 138 -12.34 -9.00 5.33
C LEU A 138 -12.95 -10.08 4.44
N ALA A 139 -12.09 -10.82 3.74
CA ALA A 139 -12.55 -11.84 2.81
C ALA A 139 -12.54 -13.25 3.41
N ARG A 140 -11.80 -13.45 4.51
CA ARG A 140 -11.57 -14.80 5.07
C ARG A 140 -11.94 -14.93 6.54
N GLY A 141 -12.57 -13.91 7.10
CA GLY A 141 -13.12 -13.96 8.45
C GLY A 141 -12.12 -13.92 9.60
N SER A 142 -10.85 -13.75 9.34
CA SER A 142 -9.85 -13.63 10.39
C SER A 142 -9.50 -12.18 10.65
N GLY A 143 -9.01 -11.86 11.82
CA GLY A 143 -8.61 -10.51 12.17
C GLY A 143 -7.38 -10.02 11.39
N THR A 144 -7.05 -8.76 11.59
CA THR A 144 -5.86 -8.17 11.00
C THR A 144 -4.60 -8.73 11.64
N ARG A 145 -3.63 -9.08 10.85
CA ARG A 145 -2.33 -9.49 11.36
C ARG A 145 -1.23 -9.02 10.41
N SER A 146 -0.07 -8.82 10.98
CA SER A 146 1.09 -8.34 10.24
C SER A 146 2.03 -9.49 9.92
N LEU A 147 2.56 -9.49 8.70
CA LEU A 147 3.60 -10.42 8.29
C LEU A 147 4.81 -9.59 7.89
N SER A 148 5.86 -9.67 8.67
CA SER A 148 7.14 -9.06 8.33
C SER A 148 7.98 -10.12 7.67
N GLY A 149 8.53 -9.83 6.52
CA GLY A 149 9.17 -10.93 5.93
C GLY A 149 10.01 -10.71 4.72
N MET A 150 10.51 -9.57 4.59
CA MET A 150 11.51 -9.44 3.52
C MET A 150 12.89 -9.58 3.99
#